data_a34cb03de5c7fa835272148b7956b49e
#
_entry.id   a34cb03de5c7fa835272148b7956b49e
#
_cell.length_a   1.000
_cell.length_b   1.000
_cell.length_c   1.000
_cell.angle_alpha   90.00
_cell.angle_beta   90.00
_cell.angle_gamma   90.00
#
_symmetry.space_group_name_H-M   'P 1'
#
loop_
_entity.id
_entity.type
_entity.pdbx_description
1 polymer ?
#
loop_
_entity_poly.entity_id
_entity_poly.type
_entity_poly.pdbx_seq_one_letter_code
_entity_poly.pdbx_strand_id
1 'polypeptide(L)'
;MKLNIGCGSRKVPGFTGVDAVAERTAAEIVARADNIPLPDQSVEEIMAIHLFEHFYRWECDTVIAEWKRLLIPGGVLTLELPNLKKCCENILSGRMEGGKHPDQLSYWGIYGDPRHGDQFMAHRWGWTPETLKAFLTEHGFVKIKEEPTQCHPAGRNHRDMRIVARRG
;
A
#
# COMPACT_ATOMS: atom_id res chain seq x y z
N MET A 1 13.81 8.24 11.43
CA MET A 1 13.83 6.87 10.84
C MET A 1 12.81 6.76 9.73
N LYS A 2 12.92 5.69 8.87
CA LYS A 2 11.96 5.42 7.81
C LYS A 2 11.40 4.02 7.97
N LEU A 3 10.10 3.82 7.71
CA LEU A 3 9.42 2.54 7.86
C LEU A 3 8.91 2.00 6.51
N ASN A 4 9.12 0.70 6.28
CA ASN A 4 8.44 -0.07 5.25
C ASN A 4 7.40 -0.96 5.95
N ILE A 5 6.13 -0.55 5.95
CA ILE A 5 5.04 -1.25 6.66
C ILE A 5 4.41 -2.27 5.70
N GLY A 6 4.18 -3.48 6.21
CA GLY A 6 3.83 -4.64 5.39
C GLY A 6 5.00 -5.06 4.51
N CYS A 7 6.20 -5.13 5.09
CA CYS A 7 7.43 -5.32 4.33
C CYS A 7 7.51 -6.71 3.66
N GLY A 8 6.74 -7.69 4.11
CA GLY A 8 6.86 -9.06 3.65
C GLY A 8 8.31 -9.53 3.68
N SER A 9 8.74 -10.29 2.70
CA SER A 9 10.14 -10.77 2.60
C SER A 9 11.11 -9.72 2.03
N ARG A 10 10.64 -8.51 1.71
CA ARG A 10 11.43 -7.50 0.98
C ARG A 10 12.13 -6.54 1.94
N LYS A 11 13.44 -6.62 2.03
CA LYS A 11 14.26 -5.60 2.69
C LYS A 11 14.49 -4.42 1.73
N VAL A 12 14.14 -3.21 2.19
CA VAL A 12 14.38 -1.98 1.44
C VAL A 12 15.51 -1.20 2.13
N PRO A 13 16.62 -0.91 1.44
CA PRO A 13 17.74 -0.16 2.03
C PRO A 13 17.29 1.18 2.60
N GLY A 14 17.71 1.48 3.83
CA GLY A 14 17.37 2.73 4.52
C GLY A 14 15.98 2.75 5.18
N PHE A 15 15.22 1.67 5.10
CA PHE A 15 13.93 1.51 5.78
C PHE A 15 13.99 0.38 6.79
N THR A 16 13.38 0.58 7.94
CA THR A 16 13.10 -0.45 8.93
C THR A 16 11.81 -1.18 8.53
N GLY A 17 11.89 -2.50 8.38
CA GLY A 17 10.74 -3.33 8.02
C GLY A 17 9.78 -3.50 9.20
N VAL A 18 8.49 -3.32 8.97
CA VAL A 18 7.41 -3.61 9.92
C VAL A 18 6.45 -4.59 9.27
N ASP A 19 6.12 -5.67 9.97
CA ASP A 19 5.10 -6.62 9.52
C ASP A 19 4.38 -7.23 10.72
N ALA A 20 3.14 -7.67 10.52
CA ALA A 20 2.36 -8.35 11.56
C ALA A 20 2.84 -9.78 11.82
N VAL A 21 3.61 -10.36 10.89
CA VAL A 21 4.10 -11.73 10.94
C VAL A 21 5.62 -11.72 10.95
N ALA A 22 6.24 -12.45 11.87
CA ALA A 22 7.69 -12.58 11.94
C ALA A 22 8.24 -13.57 10.91
N GLU A 23 7.52 -14.68 10.72
CA GLU A 23 7.98 -15.77 9.88
C GLU A 23 7.97 -15.40 8.40
N ARG A 24 9.08 -15.65 7.72
CA ARG A 24 9.26 -15.40 6.28
C ARG A 24 9.15 -13.93 5.86
N THR A 25 9.29 -13.00 6.82
CA THR A 25 9.32 -11.56 6.54
C THR A 25 10.70 -10.98 6.83
N ALA A 26 10.94 -9.77 6.33
CA ALA A 26 12.12 -8.96 6.65
C ALA A 26 11.84 -7.97 7.80
N ALA A 27 10.83 -8.27 8.63
CA ALA A 27 10.42 -7.41 9.72
C ALA A 27 11.52 -7.30 10.79
N GLU A 28 11.89 -6.09 11.10
CA GLU A 28 12.73 -5.72 12.24
C GLU A 28 11.85 -5.30 13.43
N ILE A 29 10.61 -4.91 13.14
CA ILE A 29 9.55 -4.65 14.13
C ILE A 29 8.35 -5.52 13.76
N VAL A 30 7.99 -6.44 14.67
CA VAL A 30 6.79 -7.27 14.50
C VAL A 30 5.63 -6.56 15.19
N ALA A 31 4.73 -5.98 14.38
CA ALA A 31 3.60 -5.20 14.86
C ALA A 31 2.50 -5.12 13.81
N ARG A 32 1.25 -4.96 14.28
CA ARG A 32 0.13 -4.62 13.41
C ARG A 32 0.30 -3.19 12.86
N ALA A 33 -0.16 -2.96 11.64
CA ALA A 33 -0.05 -1.66 10.99
C ALA A 33 -0.84 -0.54 11.68
N ASP A 34 -1.83 -0.89 12.48
CA ASP A 34 -2.69 0.02 13.25
C ASP A 34 -2.20 0.24 14.70
N ASN A 35 -1.08 -0.40 15.09
CA ASN A 35 -0.51 -0.26 16.43
C ASN A 35 0.98 -0.61 16.43
N ILE A 36 1.83 0.33 16.05
CA ILE A 36 3.27 0.16 15.94
C ILE A 36 3.93 0.76 17.20
N PRO A 37 4.77 0.01 17.93
CA PRO A 37 5.32 0.42 19.22
C PRO A 37 6.47 1.44 19.06
N LEU A 38 6.17 2.57 18.47
CA LEU A 38 7.08 3.70 18.29
C LEU A 38 6.46 4.99 18.84
N PRO A 39 7.31 5.93 19.31
CA PRO A 39 6.83 7.23 19.79
C PRO A 39 6.13 8.04 18.69
N ASP A 40 5.25 8.94 19.10
CA ASP A 40 4.67 9.94 18.20
C ASP A 40 5.77 10.75 17.54
N GLN A 41 5.53 11.13 16.28
CA GLN A 41 6.41 12.03 15.53
C GLN A 41 7.89 11.59 15.52
N SER A 42 8.13 10.29 15.39
CA SER A 42 9.47 9.70 15.36
C SER A 42 9.92 9.22 13.98
N VAL A 43 9.02 9.26 13.00
CA VAL A 43 9.21 8.70 11.65
C VAL A 43 9.20 9.81 10.61
N GLU A 44 10.22 9.86 9.76
CA GLU A 44 10.36 10.84 8.68
C GLU A 44 9.59 10.42 7.42
N GLU A 45 9.52 9.10 7.19
CA GLU A 45 8.92 8.53 5.99
C GLU A 45 8.31 7.16 6.27
N ILE A 46 7.09 6.97 5.80
CA ILE A 46 6.40 5.68 5.78
C ILE A 46 6.15 5.29 4.33
N MET A 47 6.51 4.06 4.00
CA MET A 47 6.18 3.42 2.73
C MET A 47 5.35 2.17 3.01
N ALA A 48 4.24 1.99 2.29
CA ALA A 48 3.43 0.79 2.31
C ALA A 48 3.10 0.37 0.87
N ILE A 49 3.60 -0.80 0.48
CA ILE A 49 3.51 -1.30 -0.89
C ILE A 49 2.70 -2.58 -0.89
N HIS A 50 1.56 -2.56 -1.58
CA HIS A 50 0.60 -3.65 -1.60
C HIS A 50 0.22 -4.12 -0.19
N LEU A 51 -0.19 -3.17 0.64
CA LEU A 51 -0.68 -3.41 1.98
C LEU A 51 -2.04 -2.77 2.23
N PHE A 52 -2.26 -1.52 1.78
CA PHE A 52 -3.41 -0.73 2.20
C PHE A 52 -4.74 -1.27 1.65
N GLU A 53 -4.71 -2.02 0.56
CA GLU A 53 -5.85 -2.76 -0.01
C GLU A 53 -6.28 -3.99 0.81
N HIS A 54 -5.44 -4.46 1.74
CA HIS A 54 -5.74 -5.60 2.61
C HIS A 54 -6.55 -5.24 3.85
N PHE A 55 -6.81 -3.96 4.09
CA PHE A 55 -7.70 -3.50 5.16
C PHE A 55 -9.12 -3.29 4.64
N TYR A 56 -10.12 -3.63 5.46
CA TYR A 56 -11.49 -3.20 5.19
C TYR A 56 -11.58 -1.67 5.25
N ARG A 57 -12.53 -1.09 4.53
CA ARG A 57 -12.67 0.38 4.46
C ARG A 57 -12.74 1.03 5.86
N TRP A 58 -13.45 0.41 6.79
CA TRP A 58 -13.59 0.91 8.17
C TRP A 58 -12.33 0.75 9.04
N GLU A 59 -11.40 -0.13 8.68
CA GLU A 59 -10.10 -0.28 9.34
C GLU A 59 -9.11 0.80 8.88
N CYS A 60 -9.26 1.28 7.65
CA CYS A 60 -8.35 2.26 7.05
C CYS A 60 -8.24 3.55 7.86
N ASP A 61 -9.32 3.97 8.52
CA ASP A 61 -9.33 5.18 9.36
C ASP A 61 -8.37 5.04 10.55
N THR A 62 -8.37 3.87 11.21
CA THR A 62 -7.47 3.59 12.35
C THR A 62 -6.02 3.44 11.87
N VAL A 63 -5.80 2.73 10.78
CA VAL A 63 -4.47 2.53 10.20
C VAL A 63 -3.83 3.86 9.80
N ILE A 64 -4.56 4.72 9.09
CA ILE A 64 -4.01 5.99 8.63
C ILE A 64 -3.79 6.98 9.78
N ALA A 65 -4.63 6.93 10.82
CA ALA A 65 -4.44 7.71 12.04
C ALA A 65 -3.15 7.33 12.76
N GLU A 66 -2.86 6.03 12.87
CA GLU A 66 -1.62 5.52 13.45
C GLU A 66 -0.39 5.98 12.64
N TRP A 67 -0.43 5.85 11.31
CA TRP A 67 0.68 6.30 10.48
C TRP A 67 0.89 7.82 10.56
N LYS A 68 -0.20 8.58 10.66
CA LYS A 68 -0.11 10.02 10.88
C LYS A 68 0.48 10.35 12.27
N ARG A 69 0.14 9.59 13.31
CA ARG A 69 0.72 9.73 14.65
C ARG A 69 2.24 9.59 14.61
N LEU A 70 2.72 8.55 13.92
CA LEU A 70 4.14 8.22 13.81
C LEU A 70 4.95 9.23 13.02
N LEU A 71 4.40 9.77 11.93
CA LEU A 71 5.11 10.72 11.07
C LEU A 71 5.39 12.03 11.80
N ILE A 72 6.57 12.61 11.59
CA ILE A 72 6.86 13.99 11.97
C ILE A 72 6.00 14.96 11.13
N PRO A 73 5.77 16.21 11.57
CA PRO A 73 5.17 17.24 10.71
C PRO A 73 5.92 17.39 9.39
N GLY A 74 5.21 17.35 8.27
CA GLY A 74 5.82 17.34 6.93
C GLY A 74 6.42 16.00 6.49
N GLY A 75 6.40 14.97 7.33
CA GLY A 75 6.86 13.63 7.01
C GLY A 75 6.13 13.02 5.81
N VAL A 76 6.77 12.09 5.13
CA VAL A 76 6.31 11.54 3.85
C VAL A 76 5.56 10.24 4.04
N LEU A 77 4.40 10.12 3.40
CA LEU A 77 3.66 8.87 3.23
C LEU A 77 3.68 8.47 1.75
N THR A 78 4.11 7.26 1.47
CA THR A 78 4.08 6.66 0.13
C THR A 78 3.23 5.41 0.14
N LEU A 79 2.20 5.38 -0.69
CA LEU A 79 1.32 4.22 -0.92
C LEU A 79 1.45 3.78 -2.37
N GLU A 80 1.74 2.48 -2.59
CA GLU A 80 1.70 1.89 -3.92
C GLU A 80 0.83 0.63 -3.87
N LEU A 81 -0.25 0.60 -4.65
CA LEU A 81 -1.30 -0.42 -4.57
C LEU A 81 -2.08 -0.49 -5.88
N PRO A 82 -2.91 -1.53 -6.09
CA PRO A 82 -3.73 -1.63 -7.29
C PRO A 82 -4.68 -0.43 -7.44
N ASN A 83 -4.76 0.09 -8.66
CA ASN A 83 -5.73 1.09 -9.07
C ASN A 83 -7.00 0.38 -9.55
N LEU A 84 -8.05 0.40 -8.75
CA LEU A 84 -9.30 -0.27 -9.06
C LEU A 84 -9.87 0.14 -10.43
N LYS A 85 -9.80 1.43 -10.78
CA LYS A 85 -10.27 1.94 -12.07
C LYS A 85 -9.50 1.28 -13.23
N LYS A 86 -8.17 1.26 -13.18
CA LYS A 86 -7.34 0.59 -14.20
C LYS A 86 -7.61 -0.91 -14.27
N CYS A 87 -7.80 -1.59 -13.13
CA CYS A 87 -8.16 -3.01 -13.12
C CYS A 87 -9.47 -3.27 -13.86
N CYS A 88 -10.51 -2.48 -13.59
CA CYS A 88 -11.79 -2.58 -14.27
C CYS A 88 -11.68 -2.28 -15.78
N GLU A 89 -10.99 -1.21 -16.16
CA GLU A 89 -10.76 -0.84 -17.56
C GLU A 89 -10.03 -1.93 -18.33
N ASN A 90 -9.00 -2.54 -17.74
CA ASN A 90 -8.25 -3.64 -18.34
C ASN A 90 -9.14 -4.89 -18.57
N ILE A 91 -9.96 -5.25 -17.57
CA ILE A 91 -10.88 -6.38 -17.67
C ILE A 91 -11.90 -6.13 -18.79
N LEU A 92 -12.54 -4.96 -18.80
CA LEU A 92 -13.56 -4.60 -19.78
C LEU A 92 -13.01 -4.50 -21.21
N SER A 93 -11.78 -4.02 -21.38
CA SER A 93 -11.15 -3.92 -22.70
C SER A 93 -10.53 -5.22 -23.20
N GLY A 94 -10.52 -6.29 -22.38
CA GLY A 94 -9.82 -7.53 -22.69
C GLY A 94 -8.31 -7.37 -22.81
N ARG A 95 -7.74 -6.33 -22.20
CA ARG A 95 -6.31 -6.06 -22.27
C ARG A 95 -5.51 -7.15 -21.57
N MET A 96 -4.59 -7.71 -22.34
CA MET A 96 -3.69 -8.78 -21.91
C MET A 96 -2.46 -8.17 -21.21
N GLU A 97 -2.40 -8.28 -19.88
CA GLU A 97 -1.23 -7.85 -19.12
C GLU A 97 -0.36 -9.05 -18.76
N GLY A 98 0.68 -9.25 -19.52
CA GLY A 98 1.81 -10.18 -19.34
C GLY A 98 1.60 -11.41 -18.47
N GLY A 99 1.59 -12.58 -19.07
CA GLY A 99 1.49 -13.86 -18.37
C GLY A 99 0.63 -14.88 -19.13
N LYS A 100 0.58 -16.11 -18.64
CA LYS A 100 -0.21 -17.22 -19.24
C LYS A 100 -1.73 -16.95 -19.21
N HIS A 101 -2.15 -16.02 -18.34
CA HIS A 101 -3.55 -15.60 -18.19
C HIS A 101 -3.57 -14.08 -18.00
N PRO A 102 -3.79 -13.34 -19.05
CA PRO A 102 -3.66 -11.90 -19.11
C PRO A 102 -4.62 -11.10 -18.24
N ASP A 103 -5.81 -11.64 -18.02
CA ASP A 103 -6.83 -11.10 -17.15
C ASP A 103 -6.47 -11.26 -15.65
N GLN A 104 -5.60 -12.22 -15.30
CA GLN A 104 -5.29 -12.52 -13.90
C GLN A 104 -4.71 -11.33 -13.14
N LEU A 105 -3.81 -10.54 -13.73
CA LEU A 105 -3.19 -9.44 -13.00
C LEU A 105 -4.21 -8.39 -12.55
N SER A 106 -5.21 -8.09 -13.38
CA SER A 106 -6.27 -7.16 -13.02
C SER A 106 -7.25 -7.77 -12.02
N TYR A 107 -7.61 -9.04 -12.17
CA TYR A 107 -8.38 -9.77 -11.16
C TYR A 107 -7.64 -9.87 -9.83
N TRP A 108 -6.33 -10.13 -9.85
CA TRP A 108 -5.52 -10.12 -8.62
C TRP A 108 -5.41 -8.72 -8.01
N GLY A 109 -5.48 -7.67 -8.82
CA GLY A 109 -5.58 -6.31 -8.33
C GLY A 109 -6.88 -6.04 -7.56
N ILE A 110 -7.96 -6.77 -7.89
CA ILE A 110 -9.26 -6.64 -7.21
C ILE A 110 -9.37 -7.59 -6.02
N TYR A 111 -8.98 -8.87 -6.18
CA TYR A 111 -9.25 -9.92 -5.20
C TYR A 111 -8.05 -10.38 -4.39
N GLY A 112 -6.83 -9.99 -4.78
CA GLY A 112 -5.58 -10.53 -4.25
C GLY A 112 -5.08 -11.73 -5.06
N ASP A 113 -3.84 -12.14 -4.79
CA ASP A 113 -3.20 -13.27 -5.48
C ASP A 113 -3.55 -14.60 -4.79
N PRO A 114 -4.41 -15.45 -5.41
CA PRO A 114 -4.88 -16.69 -4.78
C PRO A 114 -3.81 -17.77 -4.63
N ARG A 115 -2.64 -17.60 -5.26
CA ARG A 115 -1.56 -18.60 -5.19
C ARG A 115 -0.95 -18.73 -3.80
N HIS A 116 -1.08 -17.72 -2.97
CA HIS A 116 -0.54 -17.74 -1.61
C HIS A 116 -1.38 -18.58 -0.64
N GLY A 117 -2.65 -18.90 -0.97
CA GLY A 117 -3.51 -19.71 -0.12
C GLY A 117 -3.79 -19.11 1.28
N ASP A 118 -3.45 -17.84 1.46
CA ASP A 118 -3.56 -17.13 2.72
C ASP A 118 -4.66 -16.08 2.65
N GLN A 119 -5.57 -16.12 3.62
CA GLN A 119 -6.66 -15.15 3.72
C GLN A 119 -6.18 -13.69 3.90
N PHE A 120 -4.96 -13.50 4.41
CA PHE A 120 -4.36 -12.17 4.53
C PHE A 120 -3.97 -11.57 3.19
N MET A 121 -3.85 -12.39 2.15
CA MET A 121 -3.56 -11.94 0.78
C MET A 121 -4.80 -11.53 0.00
N ALA A 122 -6.01 -11.67 0.57
CA ALA A 122 -7.23 -11.17 -0.03
C ALA A 122 -7.30 -9.64 0.05
N HIS A 123 -7.59 -8.99 -1.06
CA HIS A 123 -7.89 -7.56 -1.07
C HIS A 123 -9.31 -7.32 -0.53
N ARG A 124 -9.43 -6.44 0.44
CA ARG A 124 -10.68 -6.15 1.16
C ARG A 124 -11.31 -4.83 0.74
N TRP A 125 -10.50 -3.95 0.15
CA TRP A 125 -10.97 -2.68 -0.38
C TRP A 125 -10.18 -2.25 -1.62
N GLY A 126 -10.89 -1.70 -2.62
CA GLY A 126 -10.29 -1.17 -3.84
C GLY A 126 -10.27 0.36 -3.83
N TRP A 127 -9.14 0.94 -4.21
CA TRP A 127 -8.93 2.38 -4.28
C TRP A 127 -8.75 2.84 -5.72
N THR A 128 -9.27 4.03 -6.05
CA THR A 128 -8.86 4.81 -7.21
C THR A 128 -7.97 5.96 -6.75
N PRO A 129 -7.20 6.60 -7.65
CA PRO A 129 -6.41 7.78 -7.27
C PRO A 129 -7.27 8.88 -6.62
N GLU A 130 -8.47 9.11 -7.14
CA GLU A 130 -9.38 10.13 -6.66
C GLU A 130 -9.88 9.82 -5.25
N THR A 131 -10.35 8.58 -5.01
CA THR A 131 -10.89 8.18 -3.71
C THR A 131 -9.80 8.11 -2.64
N LEU A 132 -8.60 7.66 -2.99
CA LEU A 132 -7.47 7.61 -2.06
C LEU A 132 -6.97 9.01 -1.70
N LYS A 133 -6.86 9.92 -2.69
CA LYS A 133 -6.48 11.32 -2.44
C LYS A 133 -7.50 12.04 -1.56
N ALA A 134 -8.80 11.86 -1.80
CA ALA A 134 -9.86 12.41 -0.97
C ALA A 134 -9.74 11.89 0.48
N PHE A 135 -9.61 10.58 0.65
CA PHE A 135 -9.43 9.93 1.95
C PHE A 135 -8.20 10.49 2.71
N LEU A 136 -7.06 10.60 2.05
CA LEU A 136 -5.86 11.17 2.68
C LEU A 136 -6.04 12.65 3.06
N THR A 137 -6.76 13.43 2.24
CA THR A 137 -7.06 14.84 2.53
C THR A 137 -7.93 14.96 3.79
N GLU A 138 -8.99 14.14 3.91
CA GLU A 138 -9.86 14.09 5.07
C GLU A 138 -9.10 13.77 6.37
N HIS A 139 -8.03 12.97 6.25
CA HIS A 139 -7.15 12.63 7.39
C HIS A 139 -6.01 13.63 7.61
N GLY A 140 -6.03 14.79 6.91
CA GLY A 140 -5.09 15.89 7.11
C GLY A 140 -3.72 15.67 6.51
N PHE A 141 -3.62 14.86 5.47
CA PHE A 141 -2.46 14.84 4.60
C PHE A 141 -2.56 15.94 3.54
N VAL A 142 -1.42 16.50 3.17
CA VAL A 142 -1.31 17.60 2.21
C VAL A 142 -0.29 17.27 1.12
N LYS A 143 -0.20 18.12 0.09
CA LYS A 143 0.73 17.96 -1.04
C LYS A 143 0.64 16.58 -1.69
N ILE A 144 -0.58 16.06 -1.79
CA ILE A 144 -0.87 14.71 -2.30
C ILE A 144 -0.66 14.69 -3.81
N LYS A 145 0.19 13.77 -4.28
CA LYS A 145 0.55 13.63 -5.70
C LYS A 145 0.46 12.17 -6.12
N GLU A 146 0.14 11.96 -7.39
CA GLU A 146 0.33 10.68 -8.05
C GLU A 146 1.71 10.69 -8.72
N GLU A 147 2.47 9.62 -8.54
CA GLU A 147 3.80 9.43 -9.12
C GLU A 147 3.86 8.11 -9.90
N PRO A 148 4.84 7.92 -10.79
CA PRO A 148 5.08 6.64 -11.43
C PRO A 148 5.35 5.54 -10.40
N THR A 149 4.78 4.35 -10.62
CA THR A 149 5.02 3.18 -9.77
C THR A 149 6.48 2.74 -9.84
N GLN A 150 7.05 2.32 -8.71
CA GLN A 150 8.48 2.01 -8.59
C GLN A 150 8.77 0.60 -8.10
N CYS A 151 7.82 -0.04 -7.43
CA CYS A 151 8.09 -1.27 -6.69
C CYS A 151 7.83 -2.54 -7.48
N HIS A 152 7.13 -2.47 -8.60
CA HIS A 152 6.96 -3.60 -9.49
C HIS A 152 7.67 -3.39 -10.83
N PRO A 153 8.29 -4.45 -11.39
CA PRO A 153 8.96 -4.37 -12.69
C PRO A 153 7.99 -3.97 -13.80
N ALA A 154 8.57 -3.47 -14.90
CA ALA A 154 7.85 -3.10 -16.12
C ALA A 154 6.81 -4.16 -16.50
N GLY A 155 5.53 -3.76 -16.58
CA GLY A 155 4.37 -4.64 -16.83
C GLY A 155 3.24 -4.49 -15.83
N ARG A 156 3.48 -4.08 -14.59
CA ARG A 156 2.42 -3.78 -13.61
C ARG A 156 2.03 -2.29 -13.56
N ASN A 157 2.75 -1.42 -14.26
CA ASN A 157 2.43 0.01 -14.39
C ASN A 157 1.02 0.27 -14.96
N HIS A 158 0.44 -0.73 -15.65
CA HIS A 158 -0.90 -0.65 -16.21
C HIS A 158 -2.02 -0.94 -15.20
N ARG A 159 -1.67 -1.42 -14.02
CA ARG A 159 -2.61 -1.82 -12.99
C ARG A 159 -2.49 -0.99 -11.71
N ASP A 160 -1.25 -0.71 -11.29
CA ASP A 160 -0.98 -0.11 -9.99
C ASP A 160 -0.97 1.42 -10.07
N MET A 161 -1.10 2.06 -8.92
CA MET A 161 -0.90 3.49 -8.71
C MET A 161 0.06 3.73 -7.55
N ARG A 162 0.74 4.88 -7.56
CA ARG A 162 1.58 5.35 -6.47
C ARG A 162 1.11 6.73 -6.04
N ILE A 163 0.76 6.89 -4.78
CA ILE A 163 0.36 8.15 -4.18
C ILE A 163 1.38 8.53 -3.11
N VAL A 164 1.89 9.74 -3.21
CA VAL A 164 2.81 10.34 -2.23
C VAL A 164 2.13 11.54 -1.60
N ALA A 165 2.20 11.62 -0.28
CA ALA A 165 1.58 12.68 0.51
C ALA A 165 2.51 13.14 1.63
N ARG A 166 2.20 14.27 2.25
CA ARG A 166 2.90 14.74 3.45
C ARG A 166 1.92 14.90 4.60
N ARG A 167 2.37 14.58 5.80
CA ARG A 167 1.64 14.94 7.00
C ARG A 167 1.50 16.46 7.07
N GLY A 168 0.25 16.96 7.18
CA GLY A 168 -0.06 18.36 7.47
C GLY A 168 0.18 18.72 8.93
#